data_dc98de5b867cf565dbccfc4bc09ea7bc
#
_entry.id   dc98de5b867cf565dbccfc4bc09ea7bc
#
_cell.length_a   1.000
_cell.length_b   1.000
_cell.length_c   1.000
_cell.angle_alpha   90.00
_cell.angle_beta   90.00
_cell.angle_gamma   90.00
#
_symmetry.space_group_name_H-M   'P 1'
#
loop_
_entity.id
_entity.type
_entity.pdbx_description
1 polymer ?
#
loop_
_entity_poly.entity_id
_entity_poly.type
_entity_poly.pdbx_seq_one_letter_code
_entity_poly.pdbx_strand_id
1 'polypeptide(L)'
;MRAPFLSVGGNNMFKMLWETNFTYDSSMPIYENRPPSWPYTLDYKLFHDCMIPPCPTRSYPGLWEVPMVMWQDLNGGRCSMGDACSNPPTPDGVYKMLIKNFERHYTTNRAPFGLFYHAAWFTQPHHKEGFISFLDTIVAMDDVWVVTNWQALQWVRNPTPLALLDNYEPFSCNYPDRPKKCNNAKVCNLWHKSGVRYMKTCQACPDIYPWTGKTGIRSSRIDNDIEN
;
A
#
# COMPACT_ATOMS: atom_id res chain seq x y z
N MET A 1 3.58 -6.86 1.94
CA MET A 1 2.22 -7.26 2.39
C MET A 1 1.45 -6.04 2.86
N ARG A 2 0.13 -6.06 2.77
CA ARG A 2 -0.79 -5.17 3.48
C ARG A 2 -1.89 -6.05 4.05
N ALA A 3 -2.01 -6.09 5.37
CA ALA A 3 -3.05 -6.88 6.03
C ALA A 3 -4.45 -6.33 5.68
N PRO A 4 -5.39 -7.18 5.26
CA PRO A 4 -6.77 -6.74 5.04
C PRO A 4 -7.31 -6.06 6.31
N PHE A 5 -7.96 -4.91 6.12
CA PHE A 5 -8.51 -4.12 7.22
C PHE A 5 -7.47 -3.65 8.26
N LEU A 6 -6.19 -3.65 7.90
CA LEU A 6 -5.04 -3.46 8.80
C LEU A 6 -5.06 -4.39 10.02
N SER A 7 -5.76 -5.52 9.93
CA SER A 7 -5.84 -6.52 10.99
C SER A 7 -4.55 -7.32 11.04
N VAL A 8 -3.61 -6.81 11.80
CA VAL A 8 -2.27 -7.40 11.97
C VAL A 8 -2.39 -8.69 12.79
N GLY A 9 -1.78 -9.77 12.30
CA GLY A 9 -1.84 -11.10 12.92
C GLY A 9 -0.71 -11.40 13.92
N GLY A 10 -0.02 -10.37 14.40
CA GLY A 10 1.08 -10.52 15.37
C GLY A 10 2.18 -11.46 14.91
N ASN A 11 2.80 -12.18 15.82
CA ASN A 11 3.90 -13.08 15.52
C ASN A 11 3.58 -14.15 14.47
N ASN A 12 2.33 -14.61 14.37
CA ASN A 12 1.96 -15.62 13.37
C ASN A 12 2.00 -15.06 11.96
N MET A 13 1.48 -13.84 11.74
CA MET A 13 1.52 -13.19 10.45
C MET A 13 2.97 -12.87 10.04
N PHE A 14 3.74 -12.26 10.93
CA PHE A 14 5.11 -11.88 10.62
C PHE A 14 6.03 -13.09 10.44
N LYS A 15 5.82 -14.18 11.18
CA LYS A 15 6.49 -15.46 10.95
C LYS A 15 6.19 -16.00 9.56
N MET A 16 4.92 -16.01 9.16
CA MET A 16 4.51 -16.45 7.81
C MET A 16 5.19 -15.59 6.73
N LEU A 17 5.16 -14.26 6.86
CA LEU A 17 5.81 -13.36 5.91
C LEU A 17 7.31 -13.65 5.79
N TRP A 18 7.98 -13.86 6.91
CA TRP A 18 9.40 -14.16 6.96
C TRP A 18 9.74 -15.52 6.34
N GLU A 19 9.01 -16.57 6.70
CA GLU A 19 9.21 -17.95 6.18
C GLU A 19 8.89 -18.08 4.68
N THR A 20 8.00 -17.24 4.15
CA THR A 20 7.64 -17.23 2.72
C THR A 20 8.39 -16.16 1.92
N ASN A 21 9.48 -15.61 2.47
CA ASN A 21 10.37 -14.65 1.82
C ASN A 21 9.68 -13.36 1.33
N PHE A 22 8.68 -12.87 2.04
CA PHE A 22 8.20 -11.51 1.81
C PHE A 22 9.30 -10.52 2.18
N THR A 23 9.51 -9.53 1.32
CA THR A 23 10.55 -8.52 1.56
C THR A 23 10.10 -7.49 2.59
N TYR A 24 8.82 -7.08 2.56
CA TYR A 24 8.31 -6.09 3.48
C TYR A 24 6.81 -6.23 3.76
N ASP A 25 6.41 -5.70 4.90
CA ASP A 25 5.04 -5.36 5.27
C ASP A 25 4.84 -3.85 5.29
N SER A 26 3.61 -3.39 5.18
CA SER A 26 3.21 -1.99 5.34
C SER A 26 1.81 -1.93 5.93
N SER A 27 1.64 -2.56 7.11
CA SER A 27 0.34 -2.68 7.78
C SER A 27 0.30 -2.02 9.15
N MET A 28 1.45 -1.61 9.69
CA MET A 28 1.50 -1.03 11.03
C MET A 28 1.51 0.50 10.99
N PRO A 29 0.48 1.16 11.52
CA PRO A 29 0.51 2.60 11.73
C PRO A 29 1.53 2.98 12.81
N ILE A 30 2.14 4.15 12.63
CA ILE A 30 2.98 4.81 13.63
C ILE A 30 2.54 6.27 13.75
N TYR A 31 2.70 6.86 14.92
CA TYR A 31 2.31 8.26 15.15
C TYR A 31 2.95 9.23 14.15
N GLU A 32 2.27 10.35 13.95
CA GLU A 32 2.72 11.49 13.14
C GLU A 32 3.93 12.21 13.77
N ASN A 33 5.02 11.51 13.92
CA ASN A 33 6.24 12.00 14.55
C ASN A 33 6.85 13.17 13.77
N ARG A 34 7.63 14.00 14.48
CA ARG A 34 8.48 15.00 13.88
C ARG A 34 9.90 14.88 14.47
N PRO A 35 10.87 14.36 13.71
CA PRO A 35 10.74 13.93 12.30
C PRO A 35 9.94 12.62 12.12
N PRO A 36 9.35 12.40 10.91
CA PRO A 36 8.65 11.15 10.59
C PRO A 36 9.58 9.94 10.59
N SER A 37 9.02 8.77 10.85
CA SER A 37 9.77 7.52 10.82
C SER A 37 10.11 7.09 9.41
N TRP A 38 11.33 6.60 9.24
CA TRP A 38 11.78 5.90 8.04
C TRP A 38 11.30 4.43 8.04
N PRO A 39 11.29 3.75 6.88
CA PRO A 39 11.22 2.29 6.83
C PRO A 39 12.33 1.67 7.67
N TYR A 40 12.02 0.57 8.36
CA TYR A 40 12.95 -0.11 9.26
C TYR A 40 12.85 -1.63 9.10
N THR A 41 13.87 -2.36 9.59
CA THR A 41 13.83 -3.83 9.60
C THR A 41 13.27 -4.35 10.92
N LEU A 42 12.70 -5.55 10.88
CA LEU A 42 12.31 -6.30 12.06
C LEU A 42 13.43 -7.24 12.55
N ASP A 43 14.70 -6.88 12.28
CA ASP A 43 15.87 -7.59 12.80
C ASP A 43 15.90 -7.62 14.34
N TYR A 44 15.31 -6.60 14.93
CA TYR A 44 15.09 -6.46 16.36
C TYR A 44 13.59 -6.42 16.68
N LYS A 45 13.26 -6.44 17.97
CA LYS A 45 11.87 -6.25 18.42
C LYS A 45 11.35 -4.87 17.99
N LEU A 46 10.03 -4.80 17.80
CA LEU A 46 9.36 -3.53 17.53
C LEU A 46 9.73 -2.48 18.57
N PHE A 47 10.13 -1.28 18.11
CA PHE A 47 10.64 -0.20 18.95
C PHE A 47 9.61 0.90 19.24
N HIS A 48 8.44 0.85 18.61
CA HIS A 48 7.37 1.82 18.78
C HIS A 48 6.09 1.17 19.33
N ASP A 49 5.14 2.00 19.71
CA ASP A 49 3.85 1.56 20.24
C ASP A 49 3.05 0.77 19.20
N CYS A 50 2.41 -0.28 19.65
CA CYS A 50 1.52 -1.08 18.83
C CYS A 50 0.15 -0.40 18.73
N MET A 51 -0.10 0.27 17.60
CA MET A 51 -1.35 1.02 17.38
C MET A 51 -2.55 0.12 17.11
N ILE A 52 -2.33 -1.03 16.44
CA ILE A 52 -3.36 -2.02 16.09
C ILE A 52 -2.87 -3.39 16.55
N PRO A 53 -3.18 -3.81 17.78
CA PRO A 53 -2.75 -5.11 18.30
C PRO A 53 -3.49 -6.27 17.60
N PRO A 54 -2.82 -7.46 17.54
CA PRO A 54 -1.51 -7.78 18.08
C PRO A 54 -0.37 -7.44 17.11
N CYS A 55 0.65 -6.70 17.58
CA CYS A 55 1.87 -6.46 16.81
C CYS A 55 2.93 -7.56 17.06
N PRO A 56 3.97 -7.68 16.20
CA PRO A 56 5.03 -8.65 16.43
C PRO A 56 5.84 -8.29 17.67
N THR A 57 6.17 -9.30 18.46
CA THR A 57 7.02 -9.18 19.66
C THR A 57 8.36 -9.89 19.52
N ARG A 58 8.58 -10.56 18.37
CA ARG A 58 9.80 -11.28 18.02
C ARG A 58 10.56 -10.55 16.93
N SER A 59 11.80 -10.93 16.75
CA SER A 59 12.64 -10.50 15.64
C SER A 59 12.38 -11.36 14.39
N TYR A 60 12.45 -10.72 13.21
CA TYR A 60 12.30 -11.33 11.90
C TYR A 60 13.37 -10.75 10.97
N PRO A 61 14.62 -11.23 11.05
CA PRO A 61 15.75 -10.64 10.35
C PRO A 61 15.56 -10.56 8.84
N GLY A 62 15.80 -9.39 8.27
CA GLY A 62 15.66 -9.11 6.83
C GLY A 62 14.24 -8.77 6.37
N LEU A 63 13.22 -8.92 7.22
CA LEU A 63 11.87 -8.45 6.92
C LEU A 63 11.77 -6.96 7.25
N TRP A 64 11.32 -6.16 6.28
CA TRP A 64 11.14 -4.72 6.42
C TRP A 64 9.72 -4.36 6.83
N GLU A 65 9.59 -3.27 7.55
CA GLU A 65 8.34 -2.53 7.72
C GLU A 65 8.45 -1.17 7.04
N VAL A 66 7.51 -0.89 6.15
CA VAL A 66 7.29 0.45 5.59
C VAL A 66 6.13 1.06 6.37
N PRO A 67 6.40 1.82 7.44
CA PRO A 67 5.38 2.21 8.39
C PRO A 67 4.35 3.15 7.76
N MET A 68 3.12 3.01 8.19
CA MET A 68 2.06 3.96 7.86
C MET A 68 2.14 5.13 8.83
N VAL A 69 3.00 6.11 8.51
CA VAL A 69 3.09 7.33 9.33
C VAL A 69 1.75 8.06 9.30
N MET A 70 1.12 8.19 10.45
CA MET A 70 -0.20 8.82 10.56
C MET A 70 -0.17 10.27 10.08
N TRP A 71 -1.28 10.70 9.52
CA TRP A 71 -1.52 12.07 9.13
C TRP A 71 -2.28 12.83 10.23
N GLN A 72 -2.30 14.13 10.08
CA GLN A 72 -3.22 15.02 10.79
C GLN A 72 -4.17 15.66 9.79
N ASP A 73 -5.46 15.65 10.10
CA ASP A 73 -6.42 16.51 9.41
C ASP A 73 -6.18 18.01 9.74
N LEU A 74 -6.96 18.89 9.14
CA LEU A 74 -6.81 20.33 9.36
C LEU A 74 -7.17 20.78 10.77
N ASN A 75 -7.92 19.96 11.53
CA ASN A 75 -8.32 20.21 12.90
C ASN A 75 -7.38 19.54 13.93
N GLY A 76 -6.33 18.84 13.46
CA GLY A 76 -5.37 18.13 14.31
C GLY A 76 -5.78 16.72 14.68
N GLY A 77 -6.88 16.20 14.15
CA GLY A 77 -7.29 14.79 14.30
C GLY A 77 -6.33 13.86 13.56
N ARG A 78 -6.02 12.71 14.18
CA ARG A 78 -5.09 11.71 13.63
C ARG A 78 -5.80 10.74 12.72
N CYS A 79 -5.14 10.32 11.64
CA CYS A 79 -5.66 9.34 10.69
C CYS A 79 -4.52 8.50 10.12
N SER A 80 -4.74 7.19 10.00
CA SER A 80 -3.74 6.24 9.49
C SER A 80 -3.62 6.24 7.96
N MET A 81 -4.63 6.73 7.27
CA MET A 81 -4.72 6.83 5.80
C MET A 81 -5.38 8.15 5.43
N GLY A 82 -5.10 8.67 4.24
CA GLY A 82 -5.67 9.94 3.80
C GLY A 82 -7.20 9.96 3.75
N ASP A 83 -7.81 8.85 3.37
CA ASP A 83 -9.27 8.69 3.34
C ASP A 83 -9.91 8.44 4.72
N ALA A 84 -9.11 8.12 5.73
CA ALA A 84 -9.57 8.00 7.11
C ALA A 84 -9.54 9.33 7.88
N CYS A 85 -8.94 10.36 7.29
CA CYS A 85 -8.95 11.71 7.86
C CYS A 85 -10.34 12.34 7.80
N SER A 86 -10.60 13.34 8.63
CA SER A 86 -11.72 14.27 8.44
C SER A 86 -11.44 15.12 7.19
N ASN A 87 -11.96 14.67 6.05
CA ASN A 87 -11.65 15.28 4.76
C ASN A 87 -12.39 16.60 4.58
N PRO A 88 -11.69 17.67 4.15
CA PRO A 88 -12.30 18.95 3.86
C PRO A 88 -13.31 18.89 2.71
N PRO A 89 -14.38 19.73 2.73
CA PRO A 89 -15.44 19.68 1.72
C PRO A 89 -15.08 20.40 0.40
N THR A 90 -13.87 20.92 0.27
CA THR A 90 -13.44 21.68 -0.90
C THR A 90 -12.11 21.17 -1.46
N PRO A 91 -11.84 21.32 -2.76
CA PRO A 91 -10.55 20.92 -3.36
C PRO A 91 -9.36 21.61 -2.69
N ASP A 92 -9.46 22.90 -2.42
CA ASP A 92 -8.42 23.69 -1.73
C ASP A 92 -8.16 23.16 -0.31
N GLY A 93 -9.20 22.80 0.42
CA GLY A 93 -9.05 22.19 1.74
C GLY A 93 -8.34 20.85 1.69
N VAL A 94 -8.69 20.00 0.73
CA VAL A 94 -8.02 18.69 0.50
C VAL A 94 -6.55 18.93 0.15
N TYR A 95 -6.25 19.83 -0.77
CA TYR A 95 -4.89 20.22 -1.11
C TYR A 95 -4.10 20.68 0.13
N LYS A 96 -4.65 21.57 0.94
CA LYS A 96 -4.01 22.08 2.17
C LYS A 96 -3.72 20.97 3.18
N MET A 97 -4.64 20.01 3.33
CA MET A 97 -4.40 18.87 4.21
C MET A 97 -3.23 18.01 3.71
N LEU A 98 -3.16 17.74 2.42
CA LEU A 98 -2.08 16.98 1.79
C LEU A 98 -0.72 17.68 1.94
N ILE A 99 -0.64 18.96 1.59
CA ILE A 99 0.59 19.76 1.68
C ILE A 99 1.09 19.84 3.13
N LYS A 100 0.21 20.09 4.10
CA LYS A 100 0.60 20.14 5.52
C LYS A 100 1.27 18.86 6.00
N ASN A 101 0.75 17.72 5.58
CA ASN A 101 1.33 16.42 5.94
C ASN A 101 2.63 16.14 5.16
N PHE A 102 2.67 16.46 3.87
CA PHE A 102 3.87 16.35 3.05
C PHE A 102 5.02 17.21 3.60
N GLU A 103 4.78 18.48 3.94
CA GLU A 103 5.77 19.39 4.48
C GLU A 103 6.43 18.85 5.76
N ARG A 104 5.70 18.12 6.59
CA ARG A 104 6.26 17.49 7.80
C ARG A 104 7.38 16.49 7.45
N HIS A 105 7.27 15.79 6.32
CA HIS A 105 8.31 14.91 5.80
C HIS A 105 9.40 15.70 5.05
N TYR A 106 8.98 16.56 4.15
CA TYR A 106 9.85 17.28 3.23
C TYR A 106 10.82 18.24 3.92
N THR A 107 10.37 18.97 4.93
CA THR A 107 11.16 20.00 5.63
C THR A 107 11.93 19.48 6.84
N THR A 108 11.85 18.19 7.16
CA THR A 108 12.57 17.60 8.29
C THR A 108 13.63 16.60 7.84
N ASN A 109 13.34 15.32 7.86
CA ASN A 109 14.31 14.27 7.58
C ASN A 109 14.13 13.57 6.24
N ARG A 110 13.21 14.02 5.39
CA ARG A 110 12.92 13.43 4.08
C ARG A 110 12.48 11.95 4.10
N ALA A 111 11.95 11.48 5.23
CA ALA A 111 11.35 10.15 5.28
C ALA A 111 10.24 10.03 4.22
N PRO A 112 10.07 8.86 3.57
CA PRO A 112 9.04 8.65 2.56
C PRO A 112 7.66 9.08 3.05
N PHE A 113 6.95 9.84 2.22
CA PHE A 113 5.58 10.28 2.50
C PHE A 113 4.59 9.31 1.87
N GLY A 114 3.89 8.52 2.68
CA GLY A 114 2.96 7.50 2.19
C GLY A 114 1.61 8.07 1.78
N LEU A 115 1.19 7.77 0.56
CA LEU A 115 -0.14 8.12 0.02
C LEU A 115 -1.00 6.84 0.00
N PHE A 116 -1.75 6.61 1.08
CA PHE A 116 -2.59 5.42 1.25
C PHE A 116 -4.06 5.81 1.18
N TYR A 117 -4.79 5.24 0.19
CA TYR A 117 -6.18 5.55 -0.09
C TYR A 117 -6.95 4.34 -0.62
N HIS A 118 -8.24 4.30 -0.40
CA HIS A 118 -9.16 3.40 -1.09
C HIS A 118 -9.76 4.09 -2.32
N ALA A 119 -10.00 3.33 -3.38
CA ALA A 119 -10.49 3.88 -4.65
C ALA A 119 -11.81 4.66 -4.52
N ALA A 120 -12.68 4.25 -3.59
CA ALA A 120 -13.96 4.91 -3.34
C ALA A 120 -13.81 6.39 -2.93
N TRP A 121 -12.71 6.78 -2.29
CA TRP A 121 -12.48 8.17 -1.90
C TRP A 121 -12.45 9.12 -3.11
N PHE A 122 -11.92 8.65 -4.24
CA PHE A 122 -11.80 9.43 -5.48
C PHE A 122 -13.13 9.58 -6.25
N THR A 123 -14.22 8.99 -5.79
CA THR A 123 -15.56 9.20 -6.37
C THR A 123 -16.12 10.58 -6.05
N GLN A 124 -15.59 11.25 -5.02
CA GLN A 124 -15.94 12.63 -4.69
C GLN A 124 -15.11 13.59 -5.57
N PRO A 125 -15.74 14.45 -6.39
CA PRO A 125 -15.02 15.31 -7.32
C PRO A 125 -13.99 16.23 -6.65
N HIS A 126 -14.34 16.87 -5.53
CA HIS A 126 -13.46 17.76 -4.78
C HIS A 126 -12.25 17.04 -4.16
N HIS A 127 -12.39 15.77 -3.76
CA HIS A 127 -11.26 14.96 -3.32
C HIS A 127 -10.26 14.74 -4.44
N LYS A 128 -10.76 14.29 -5.60
CA LYS A 128 -9.94 14.02 -6.78
C LYS A 128 -9.24 15.30 -7.27
N GLU A 129 -9.95 16.42 -7.34
CA GLU A 129 -9.41 17.70 -7.79
C GLU A 129 -8.30 18.19 -6.85
N GLY A 130 -8.53 18.21 -5.55
CA GLY A 130 -7.52 18.61 -4.56
C GLY A 130 -6.29 17.68 -4.55
N PHE A 131 -6.51 16.36 -4.77
CA PHE A 131 -5.41 15.41 -4.87
C PHE A 131 -4.58 15.60 -6.14
N ILE A 132 -5.21 15.87 -7.28
CA ILE A 132 -4.50 16.17 -8.54
C ILE A 132 -3.68 17.45 -8.37
N SER A 133 -4.26 18.52 -7.83
CA SER A 133 -3.54 19.78 -7.57
C SER A 133 -2.33 19.58 -6.67
N PHE A 134 -2.43 18.71 -5.67
CA PHE A 134 -1.30 18.32 -4.83
C PHE A 134 -0.23 17.58 -5.64
N LEU A 135 -0.61 16.58 -6.45
CA LEU A 135 0.34 15.86 -7.30
C LEU A 135 1.05 16.80 -8.26
N ASP A 136 0.33 17.69 -8.95
CA ASP A 136 0.91 18.68 -9.87
C ASP A 136 1.95 19.56 -9.17
N THR A 137 1.69 19.92 -7.90
CA THR A 137 2.64 20.70 -7.09
C THR A 137 3.92 19.90 -6.80
N ILE A 138 3.79 18.66 -6.32
CA ILE A 138 4.98 17.90 -5.87
C ILE A 138 5.80 17.33 -7.02
N VAL A 139 5.17 16.98 -8.15
CA VAL A 139 5.91 16.48 -9.34
C VAL A 139 6.66 17.58 -10.08
N ALA A 140 6.36 18.85 -9.81
CA ALA A 140 7.11 19.99 -10.31
C ALA A 140 8.38 20.29 -9.50
N MET A 141 8.60 19.56 -8.38
CA MET A 141 9.80 19.72 -7.55
C MET A 141 10.92 18.81 -8.08
N ASP A 142 12.10 19.35 -8.29
CA ASP A 142 13.26 18.63 -8.87
C ASP A 142 13.83 17.55 -7.93
N ASP A 143 13.44 17.53 -6.67
CA ASP A 143 13.93 16.64 -5.61
C ASP A 143 12.83 15.76 -4.99
N VAL A 144 11.73 15.55 -5.71
CA VAL A 144 10.60 14.70 -5.28
C VAL A 144 10.26 13.67 -6.35
N TRP A 145 10.17 12.42 -5.95
CA TRP A 145 9.80 11.28 -6.81
C TRP A 145 8.52 10.63 -6.29
N VAL A 146 7.54 10.45 -7.18
CA VAL A 146 6.34 9.67 -6.90
C VAL A 146 6.59 8.23 -7.33
N VAL A 147 6.79 7.36 -6.36
CA VAL A 147 7.24 5.98 -6.57
C VAL A 147 6.38 5.00 -5.76
N THR A 148 6.51 3.71 -6.06
CA THR A 148 5.87 2.67 -5.23
C THR A 148 6.65 2.46 -3.92
N ASN A 149 6.00 1.87 -2.91
CA ASN A 149 6.69 1.49 -1.67
C ASN A 149 7.92 0.61 -1.94
N TRP A 150 7.82 -0.29 -2.91
CA TRP A 150 8.95 -1.16 -3.28
C TRP A 150 10.12 -0.37 -3.88
N GLN A 151 9.86 0.57 -4.77
CA GLN A 151 10.88 1.44 -5.34
C GLN A 151 11.55 2.31 -4.26
N ALA A 152 10.75 2.92 -3.39
CA ALA A 152 11.28 3.68 -2.25
C ALA A 152 12.14 2.81 -1.33
N LEU A 153 11.70 1.59 -1.04
CA LEU A 153 12.45 0.65 -0.20
C LEU A 153 13.76 0.20 -0.85
N GLN A 154 13.80 0.02 -2.17
CA GLN A 154 15.05 -0.28 -2.88
C GLN A 154 16.08 0.83 -2.67
N TRP A 155 15.66 2.09 -2.77
CA TRP A 155 16.54 3.22 -2.49
C TRP A 155 16.99 3.24 -1.02
N VAL A 156 16.09 3.01 -0.07
CA VAL A 156 16.43 2.96 1.37
C VAL A 156 17.48 1.88 1.66
N ARG A 157 17.38 0.73 0.99
CA ARG A 157 18.34 -0.38 1.14
C ARG A 157 19.71 -0.11 0.50
N ASN A 158 19.73 0.68 -0.56
CA ASN A 158 20.94 1.05 -1.30
C ASN A 158 20.84 2.49 -1.80
N PRO A 159 21.08 3.49 -0.92
CA PRO A 159 20.87 4.89 -1.23
C PRO A 159 21.74 5.37 -2.38
N THR A 160 21.13 6.00 -3.37
CA THR A 160 21.78 6.64 -4.50
C THR A 160 21.73 8.15 -4.30
N PRO A 161 22.85 8.89 -4.49
CA PRO A 161 22.88 10.34 -4.40
C PRO A 161 21.90 11.02 -5.34
N LEU A 162 21.34 12.16 -4.94
CA LEU A 162 20.38 12.94 -5.71
C LEU A 162 20.82 13.17 -7.16
N ALA A 163 22.06 13.55 -7.38
CA ALA A 163 22.63 13.81 -8.70
C ALA A 163 22.65 12.61 -9.66
N LEU A 164 22.38 11.41 -9.17
CA LEU A 164 22.37 10.16 -9.95
C LEU A 164 20.96 9.54 -10.03
N LEU A 165 19.95 10.13 -9.39
CA LEU A 165 18.61 9.54 -9.31
C LEU A 165 17.86 9.54 -10.64
N ASP A 166 18.15 10.46 -11.56
CA ASP A 166 17.54 10.46 -12.89
C ASP A 166 17.83 9.20 -13.69
N ASN A 167 18.95 8.53 -13.38
CA ASN A 167 19.37 7.27 -14.00
C ASN A 167 19.22 6.06 -13.05
N TYR A 168 18.54 6.22 -11.93
CA TYR A 168 18.34 5.14 -10.97
C TYR A 168 17.28 4.17 -11.47
N GLU A 169 17.73 3.01 -11.97
CA GLU A 169 16.88 2.00 -12.63
C GLU A 169 15.62 1.66 -11.83
N PRO A 170 15.64 1.45 -10.51
CA PRO A 170 14.42 1.15 -9.75
C PRO A 170 13.34 2.24 -9.83
N PHE A 171 13.66 3.49 -10.18
CA PHE A 171 12.69 4.57 -10.36
C PHE A 171 12.23 4.73 -11.81
N SER A 172 12.74 3.89 -12.73
CA SER A 172 12.32 3.93 -14.12
C SER A 172 10.84 3.57 -14.29
N CYS A 173 10.22 4.12 -15.33
CA CYS A 173 8.85 3.80 -15.73
C CYS A 173 8.80 2.87 -16.96
N ASN A 174 9.91 2.24 -17.31
CA ASN A 174 9.99 1.34 -18.45
C ASN A 174 9.50 -0.06 -18.04
N TYR A 175 8.28 -0.40 -18.43
CA TYR A 175 7.65 -1.70 -18.16
C TYR A 175 7.21 -2.34 -19.49
N PRO A 176 8.14 -2.92 -20.29
CA PRO A 176 7.83 -3.47 -21.61
C PRO A 176 6.78 -4.58 -21.56
N ASP A 177 6.75 -5.35 -20.45
CA ASP A 177 5.84 -6.48 -20.27
C ASP A 177 4.54 -6.10 -19.54
N ARG A 178 4.24 -4.81 -19.41
CA ARG A 178 3.02 -4.37 -18.71
C ARG A 178 1.79 -4.88 -19.44
N PRO A 179 0.90 -5.63 -18.77
CA PRO A 179 -0.33 -6.11 -19.39
C PRO A 179 -1.18 -4.97 -19.96
N LYS A 180 -1.77 -5.18 -21.12
CA LYS A 180 -2.68 -4.19 -21.72
C LYS A 180 -3.85 -3.93 -20.75
N LYS A 181 -4.25 -2.65 -20.67
CA LYS A 181 -5.42 -2.26 -19.87
C LYS A 181 -6.65 -3.06 -20.30
N CYS A 182 -7.31 -3.67 -19.33
CA CYS A 182 -8.58 -4.34 -19.56
C CYS A 182 -9.73 -3.31 -19.64
N ASN A 183 -10.26 -3.13 -20.83
CA ASN A 183 -11.38 -2.20 -21.07
C ASN A 183 -12.75 -2.90 -20.99
N ASN A 184 -12.81 -4.23 -21.15
CA ASN A 184 -14.04 -5.02 -21.21
C ASN A 184 -13.97 -6.18 -20.21
N ALA A 185 -14.11 -5.87 -18.93
CA ALA A 185 -14.22 -6.90 -17.90
C ALA A 185 -15.52 -7.71 -18.09
N LYS A 186 -15.40 -9.04 -18.10
CA LYS A 186 -16.53 -9.96 -18.18
C LYS A 186 -17.19 -10.09 -16.81
N VAL A 187 -18.50 -10.19 -16.79
CA VAL A 187 -19.25 -10.60 -15.61
C VAL A 187 -19.49 -12.10 -15.69
N CYS A 188 -18.97 -12.84 -14.74
CA CYS A 188 -19.15 -14.28 -14.60
C CYS A 188 -20.26 -14.56 -13.60
N ASN A 189 -21.26 -15.36 -14.02
CA ASN A 189 -22.31 -15.89 -13.16
C ASN A 189 -21.95 -17.33 -12.83
N LEU A 190 -21.51 -17.61 -11.62
CA LEU A 190 -20.85 -18.84 -11.26
C LEU A 190 -21.55 -19.53 -10.08
N TRP A 191 -21.52 -20.86 -10.12
CA TRP A 191 -22.02 -21.68 -9.02
C TRP A 191 -21.04 -21.70 -7.85
N HIS A 192 -21.59 -21.64 -6.65
CA HIS A 192 -20.92 -21.91 -5.38
C HIS A 192 -21.87 -22.68 -4.46
N LYS A 193 -21.34 -23.45 -3.51
CA LYS A 193 -22.16 -24.26 -2.57
C LYS A 193 -23.22 -23.44 -1.81
N SER A 194 -23.02 -22.12 -1.66
CA SER A 194 -23.97 -21.21 -1.00
C SER A 194 -24.90 -20.49 -1.99
N GLY A 195 -24.96 -20.91 -3.26
CA GLY A 195 -25.76 -20.32 -4.32
C GLY A 195 -24.95 -19.64 -5.41
N VAL A 196 -25.63 -18.95 -6.31
CA VAL A 196 -24.99 -18.24 -7.42
C VAL A 196 -24.19 -17.05 -6.92
N ARG A 197 -22.98 -16.88 -7.47
CA ARG A 197 -22.06 -15.77 -7.20
C ARG A 197 -21.66 -15.08 -8.49
N TYR A 198 -21.48 -13.77 -8.41
CA TYR A 198 -21.01 -12.95 -9.53
C TYR A 198 -19.60 -12.47 -9.27
N MET A 199 -18.76 -12.48 -10.32
CA MET A 199 -17.45 -11.84 -10.30
C MET A 199 -17.17 -11.11 -11.61
N LYS A 200 -16.35 -10.08 -11.58
CA LYS A 200 -15.82 -9.43 -12.78
C LYS A 200 -14.38 -9.83 -12.98
N THR A 201 -14.02 -10.18 -14.21
CA THR A 201 -12.64 -10.55 -14.55
C THR A 201 -12.29 -10.13 -15.97
N CYS A 202 -11.01 -9.88 -16.24
CA CYS A 202 -10.46 -9.67 -17.57
C CYS A 202 -9.99 -10.95 -18.24
N GLN A 203 -9.97 -12.05 -17.50
CA GLN A 203 -9.65 -13.38 -17.96
C GLN A 203 -10.92 -14.16 -18.37
N ALA A 204 -10.74 -15.38 -18.86
CA ALA A 204 -11.87 -16.30 -19.05
C ALA A 204 -12.55 -16.56 -17.69
N CYS A 205 -13.89 -16.69 -17.69
CA CYS A 205 -14.59 -17.10 -16.50
C CYS A 205 -14.17 -18.52 -16.10
N PRO A 206 -13.92 -18.79 -14.80
CA PRO A 206 -13.75 -20.17 -14.33
C PRO A 206 -15.06 -20.94 -14.45
N ASP A 207 -14.98 -22.28 -14.32
CA ASP A 207 -16.17 -23.16 -14.45
C ASP A 207 -17.13 -23.04 -13.25
N ILE A 208 -16.54 -22.82 -12.06
CA ILE A 208 -17.28 -22.61 -10.82
C ILE A 208 -16.67 -21.40 -10.07
N TYR A 209 -17.37 -20.87 -9.08
CA TYR A 209 -16.85 -19.74 -8.29
C TYR A 209 -15.57 -20.16 -7.53
N PRO A 210 -14.42 -19.48 -7.78
CA PRO A 210 -13.20 -19.79 -7.09
C PRO A 210 -13.32 -19.50 -5.59
N TRP A 211 -12.71 -20.35 -4.77
CA TRP A 211 -12.73 -20.20 -3.33
C TRP A 211 -11.36 -20.53 -2.74
N THR A 212 -11.18 -20.30 -1.46
CA THR A 212 -9.90 -20.55 -0.78
C THR A 212 -9.29 -21.88 -1.17
N GLY A 213 -8.09 -21.84 -1.74
CA GLY A 213 -7.34 -23.02 -2.17
C GLY A 213 -7.81 -23.66 -3.48
N LYS A 214 -8.85 -23.13 -4.14
CA LYS A 214 -9.37 -23.62 -5.40
C LYS A 214 -9.45 -22.53 -6.46
N THR A 215 -9.02 -22.84 -7.69
CA THR A 215 -9.04 -21.87 -8.81
C THR A 215 -10.42 -21.75 -9.47
N GLY A 216 -11.29 -22.72 -9.28
CA GLY A 216 -12.57 -22.83 -9.95
C GLY A 216 -12.49 -23.34 -11.39
N ILE A 217 -11.34 -23.79 -11.86
CA ILE A 217 -11.09 -24.33 -13.19
C ILE A 217 -11.02 -25.85 -13.10
N ARG A 218 -11.94 -26.56 -13.75
CA ARG A 218 -12.04 -28.04 -13.67
C ARG A 218 -10.77 -28.77 -14.11
N SER A 219 -10.01 -28.21 -15.04
CA SER A 219 -8.75 -28.79 -15.52
C SER A 219 -7.53 -28.37 -14.69
N SER A 220 -7.70 -27.56 -13.65
CA SER A 220 -6.60 -27.11 -12.79
C SER A 220 -6.05 -28.27 -11.96
N ARG A 221 -4.74 -28.42 -11.96
CA ARG A 221 -4.06 -29.36 -11.04
C ARG A 221 -4.33 -29.02 -9.58
N ILE A 222 -4.31 -27.73 -9.25
CA ILE A 222 -4.58 -27.24 -7.88
C ILE A 222 -5.97 -27.68 -7.40
N ASP A 223 -6.98 -27.70 -8.28
CA ASP A 223 -8.36 -28.07 -7.92
C ASP A 223 -8.55 -29.58 -7.85
N ASN A 224 -7.72 -30.34 -8.55
CA ASN A 224 -7.81 -31.79 -8.71
C ASN A 224 -6.71 -32.58 -7.98
N ASP A 225 -5.78 -31.89 -7.28
CA ASP A 225 -4.88 -32.57 -6.37
C ASP A 225 -5.72 -33.22 -5.27
N ILE A 226 -5.83 -34.53 -5.39
CA ILE A 226 -6.50 -35.39 -4.43
C ILE A 226 -5.68 -35.27 -3.14
N GLU A 227 -6.36 -34.96 -2.06
CA GLU A 227 -5.82 -35.13 -0.71
C GLU A 227 -5.34 -36.58 -0.58
N ASN A 228 -4.03 -36.75 -0.61
CA ASN A 228 -3.37 -38.00 -0.19
C ASN A 228 -3.00 -37.89 1.28
#